data_9235340ef45add340466fea0f4841365
#
_entry.id   9235340ef45add340466fea0f4841365
#
_cell.length_a   1.000
_cell.length_b   1.000
_cell.length_c   1.000
_cell.angle_alpha   90.00
_cell.angle_beta   90.00
_cell.angle_gamma   90.00
#
_symmetry.space_group_name_H-M   'P 1'
#
loop_
_entity.id
_entity.type
_entity.pdbx_description
1 polymer ?
#
loop_
_entity_poly.entity_id
_entity_poly.type
_entity_poly.pdbx_seq_one_letter_code
_entity_poly.pdbx_strand_id
1 'polypeptide(L)'
;PDLLLITLNSYLVFNSLISVDMMSGIFRNFGFVRFILFFVMVNYLFSINEKNSDILKIWTTIFFVVLIDIYIERFTGSNIFGFGKFEINGVPQPHGNRIISFFRTEPIAGSFICGFSFMIFGYILNFFKSKKILKIFGFLIILFCFVGIMLTGERSNSLKALIGIVIFISIIDYIKFKQKVLIFAAFFAIFFFAINFSDYLKLRYIDQIYSKIKSKDDRKEYLDKSIYITLYKSGFYVFKNNPWFGVGNKNYRIETCDKKKYLIQKEYRCLTHPHQVYIEMLSEHGIIGTIIIMYIIFYLTFRLIRKIILGRNYVQAGCLVFLLINFIPVLPSGAFFNNYS
;
A
#
# COMPACT_ATOMS: atom_id res chain seq x y z
N PRO A 1 15.37 -12.44 -13.34
CA PRO A 1 14.67 -12.19 -12.08
C PRO A 1 15.26 -13.01 -10.93
N ASP A 2 15.55 -14.29 -11.15
CA ASP A 2 15.96 -15.22 -10.11
C ASP A 2 17.31 -14.82 -9.47
N LEU A 3 18.28 -14.39 -10.29
CA LEU A 3 19.56 -13.88 -9.79
C LEU A 3 19.39 -12.65 -8.89
N LEU A 4 18.47 -11.73 -9.25
CA LEU A 4 18.20 -10.55 -8.42
C LEU A 4 17.57 -10.91 -7.08
N LEU A 5 16.67 -11.89 -7.05
CA LEU A 5 16.05 -12.38 -5.82
C LEU A 5 17.08 -13.09 -4.94
N ILE A 6 17.98 -13.89 -5.53
CA ILE A 6 19.09 -14.53 -4.82
C ILE A 6 20.01 -13.46 -4.25
N THR A 7 20.38 -12.44 -5.04
CA THR A 7 21.20 -11.32 -4.57
C THR A 7 20.55 -10.58 -3.42
N LEU A 8 19.26 -10.30 -3.51
CA LEU A 8 18.50 -9.67 -2.43
C LEU A 8 18.53 -10.53 -1.16
N ASN A 9 18.24 -11.83 -1.29
CA ASN A 9 18.26 -12.73 -0.15
C ASN A 9 19.63 -12.84 0.50
N SER A 10 20.70 -12.95 -0.31
CA SER A 10 22.08 -12.97 0.18
C SER A 10 22.44 -11.69 0.92
N TYR A 11 22.02 -10.54 0.39
CA TYR A 11 22.18 -9.26 1.07
C TYR A 11 21.41 -9.22 2.39
N LEU A 12 20.16 -9.68 2.44
CA LEU A 12 19.36 -9.70 3.67
C LEU A 12 19.98 -10.59 4.75
N VAL A 13 20.55 -11.75 4.37
CA VAL A 13 21.29 -12.62 5.28
C VAL A 13 22.54 -11.91 5.80
N PHE A 14 23.33 -11.30 4.93
CA PHE A 14 24.49 -10.50 5.33
C PHE A 14 24.10 -9.36 6.28
N ASN A 15 23.06 -8.59 5.94
CA ASN A 15 22.57 -7.49 6.78
C ASN A 15 22.12 -7.99 8.18
N SER A 16 21.59 -9.23 8.27
CA SER A 16 21.23 -9.82 9.56
C SER A 16 22.45 -10.12 10.43
N LEU A 17 23.57 -10.59 9.83
CA LEU A 17 24.79 -10.91 10.58
C LEU A 17 25.43 -9.69 11.25
N ILE A 18 25.22 -8.50 10.68
CA ILE A 18 25.74 -7.23 11.20
C ILE A 18 24.68 -6.40 11.93
N SER A 19 23.47 -6.94 12.13
CA SER A 19 22.35 -6.22 12.75
C SER A 19 22.51 -6.10 14.27
N VAL A 20 21.78 -5.17 14.88
CA VAL A 20 21.72 -4.93 16.32
C VAL A 20 21.30 -6.19 17.08
N ASP A 21 20.30 -6.91 16.56
CA ASP A 21 19.91 -8.25 17.01
C ASP A 21 19.95 -9.22 15.82
N MET A 22 21.05 -9.96 15.77
CA MET A 22 21.31 -10.93 14.71
C MET A 22 20.25 -12.01 14.62
N MET A 23 19.78 -12.54 15.77
CA MET A 23 18.82 -13.65 15.78
C MET A 23 17.47 -13.23 15.23
N SER A 24 16.96 -12.07 15.65
CA SER A 24 15.70 -11.51 15.10
C SER A 24 15.81 -11.25 13.60
N GLY A 25 16.94 -10.73 13.13
CA GLY A 25 17.21 -10.51 11.72
C GLY A 25 17.22 -11.81 10.92
N ILE A 26 17.98 -12.81 11.35
CA ILE A 26 18.12 -14.11 10.67
C ILE A 26 16.77 -14.80 10.54
N PHE A 27 16.01 -14.97 11.63
CA PHE A 27 14.69 -15.63 11.57
C PHE A 27 13.74 -14.94 10.58
N ARG A 28 13.76 -13.60 10.53
CA ARG A 28 12.92 -12.84 9.59
C ARG A 28 13.36 -13.05 8.14
N ASN A 29 14.64 -13.03 7.89
CA ASN A 29 15.19 -13.16 6.54
C ASN A 29 15.11 -14.59 6.01
N PHE A 30 15.24 -15.60 6.85
CA PHE A 30 14.86 -16.97 6.48
C PHE A 30 13.37 -17.06 6.10
N GLY A 31 12.49 -16.37 6.84
CA GLY A 31 11.08 -16.27 6.46
C GLY A 31 10.86 -15.62 5.08
N PHE A 32 11.79 -14.79 4.59
CA PHE A 32 11.71 -14.16 3.27
C PHE A 32 11.86 -15.16 2.11
N VAL A 33 12.56 -16.27 2.30
CA VAL A 33 12.71 -17.34 1.30
C VAL A 33 11.35 -17.85 0.81
N ARG A 34 10.32 -17.88 1.66
CA ARG A 34 8.95 -18.24 1.25
C ARG A 34 8.39 -17.34 0.16
N PHE A 35 8.72 -16.03 0.17
CA PHE A 35 8.27 -15.11 -0.88
C PHE A 35 9.00 -15.36 -2.20
N ILE A 36 10.27 -15.74 -2.13
CA ILE A 36 11.04 -16.16 -3.32
C ILE A 36 10.42 -17.42 -3.91
N LEU A 37 10.15 -18.42 -3.08
CA LEU A 37 9.49 -19.67 -3.50
C LEU A 37 8.10 -19.39 -4.07
N PHE A 38 7.32 -18.53 -3.40
CA PHE A 38 6.00 -18.13 -3.88
C PHE A 38 6.09 -17.41 -5.25
N PHE A 39 7.04 -16.50 -5.43
CA PHE A 39 7.28 -15.83 -6.70
C PHE A 39 7.64 -16.83 -7.81
N VAL A 40 8.56 -17.75 -7.56
CA VAL A 40 8.96 -18.80 -8.51
C VAL A 40 7.75 -19.68 -8.87
N MET A 41 6.97 -20.09 -7.86
CA MET A 41 5.78 -20.92 -8.05
C MET A 41 4.70 -20.21 -8.86
N VAL A 42 4.41 -18.94 -8.56
CA VAL A 42 3.46 -18.13 -9.33
C VAL A 42 3.95 -17.95 -10.77
N ASN A 43 5.23 -17.62 -10.97
CA ASN A 43 5.81 -17.47 -12.29
C ASN A 43 5.74 -18.77 -13.11
N TYR A 44 6.01 -19.91 -12.48
CA TYR A 44 5.87 -21.24 -13.08
C TYR A 44 4.42 -21.53 -13.47
N LEU A 45 3.45 -21.32 -12.57
CA LEU A 45 2.03 -21.51 -12.83
C LEU A 45 1.55 -20.65 -14.02
N PHE A 46 1.99 -19.40 -14.08
CA PHE A 46 1.65 -18.51 -15.19
C PHE A 46 2.36 -18.86 -16.51
N SER A 47 3.46 -19.64 -16.46
CA SER A 47 4.19 -20.08 -17.68
C SER A 47 3.62 -21.32 -18.31
N ILE A 48 3.09 -22.27 -17.51
CA ILE A 48 2.58 -23.55 -18.01
C ILE A 48 1.08 -23.56 -18.25
N ASN A 49 0.33 -22.66 -17.68
CA ASN A 49 -1.12 -22.72 -17.71
C ASN A 49 -1.68 -21.80 -18.80
N GLU A 50 -2.19 -22.38 -19.89
CA GLU A 50 -3.00 -21.65 -20.87
C GLU A 50 -4.27 -21.03 -20.23
N LYS A 51 -4.68 -21.54 -19.06
CA LYS A 51 -5.82 -21.06 -18.26
C LYS A 51 -5.46 -20.03 -17.18
N ASN A 52 -4.48 -19.18 -17.41
CA ASN A 52 -4.15 -18.06 -16.50
C ASN A 52 -5.38 -17.20 -16.11
N SER A 53 -6.42 -17.23 -16.98
CA SER A 53 -7.70 -16.58 -16.71
C SER A 53 -8.39 -17.13 -15.43
N ASP A 54 -8.22 -18.38 -15.07
CA ASP A 54 -8.96 -18.97 -13.95
C ASP A 54 -8.39 -18.52 -12.59
N ILE A 55 -7.08 -18.37 -12.49
CA ILE A 55 -6.42 -17.78 -11.30
C ILE A 55 -6.90 -16.34 -11.13
N LEU A 56 -6.92 -15.56 -12.20
CA LEU A 56 -7.38 -14.18 -12.15
C LEU A 56 -8.89 -14.07 -11.84
N LYS A 57 -9.71 -15.02 -12.30
CA LYS A 57 -11.13 -15.11 -11.91
C LYS A 57 -11.29 -15.34 -10.42
N ILE A 58 -10.56 -16.31 -9.84
CA ILE A 58 -10.62 -16.60 -8.41
C ILE A 58 -10.22 -15.38 -7.60
N TRP A 59 -9.10 -14.74 -7.94
CA TRP A 59 -8.66 -13.52 -7.25
C TRP A 59 -9.65 -12.37 -7.39
N THR A 60 -10.26 -12.22 -8.58
CA THR A 60 -11.30 -11.23 -8.82
C THR A 60 -12.54 -11.52 -7.96
N THR A 61 -12.94 -12.77 -7.82
CA THR A 61 -14.06 -13.16 -6.97
C THR A 61 -13.78 -12.82 -5.49
N ILE A 62 -12.61 -13.22 -4.97
CA ILE A 62 -12.21 -12.90 -3.59
C ILE A 62 -12.20 -11.38 -3.38
N PHE A 63 -11.64 -10.64 -4.32
CA PHE A 63 -11.59 -9.18 -4.26
C PHE A 63 -13.00 -8.56 -4.16
N PHE A 64 -13.95 -9.01 -5.00
CA PHE A 64 -15.31 -8.47 -4.95
C PHE A 64 -16.06 -8.90 -3.69
N VAL A 65 -15.80 -10.08 -3.14
CA VAL A 65 -16.36 -10.50 -1.85
C VAL A 65 -15.90 -9.55 -0.75
N VAL A 66 -14.61 -9.24 -0.68
CA VAL A 66 -14.09 -8.27 0.31
C VAL A 66 -14.65 -6.88 0.05
N LEU A 67 -14.73 -6.44 -1.20
CA LEU A 67 -15.26 -5.12 -1.54
C LEU A 67 -16.75 -4.98 -1.14
N ILE A 68 -17.57 -5.98 -1.40
CA ILE A 68 -18.99 -5.99 -0.99
C ILE A 68 -19.10 -5.98 0.54
N ASP A 69 -18.27 -6.75 1.24
CA ASP A 69 -18.26 -6.78 2.70
C ASP A 69 -17.88 -5.42 3.30
N ILE A 70 -16.97 -4.66 2.68
CA ILE A 70 -16.67 -3.27 3.07
C ILE A 70 -17.93 -2.38 3.02
N TYR A 71 -18.74 -2.51 1.97
CA TYR A 71 -19.99 -1.78 1.88
C TYR A 71 -20.99 -2.25 2.95
N ILE A 72 -21.15 -3.56 3.14
CA ILE A 72 -22.02 -4.11 4.19
C ILE A 72 -21.59 -3.54 5.55
N GLU A 73 -20.34 -3.67 5.94
CA GLU A 73 -19.85 -3.19 7.23
C GLU A 73 -20.05 -1.67 7.40
N ARG A 74 -19.86 -0.89 6.34
CA ARG A 74 -20.06 0.58 6.40
C ARG A 74 -21.51 0.95 6.64
N PHE A 75 -22.47 0.26 6.02
CA PHE A 75 -23.90 0.63 6.12
C PHE A 75 -24.65 -0.09 7.24
N THR A 76 -24.18 -1.26 7.67
CA THR A 76 -24.84 -2.04 8.75
C THR A 76 -24.14 -1.93 10.10
N GLY A 77 -22.88 -1.39 10.12
CA GLY A 77 -22.09 -1.28 11.34
C GLY A 77 -21.29 -2.54 11.71
N SER A 78 -21.41 -3.63 10.94
CA SER A 78 -20.62 -4.84 11.11
C SER A 78 -20.50 -5.60 9.78
N ASN A 79 -19.40 -6.36 9.63
CA ASN A 79 -19.24 -7.23 8.46
C ASN A 79 -20.16 -8.45 8.52
N ILE A 80 -20.15 -9.27 7.48
CA ILE A 80 -21.03 -10.46 7.37
C ILE A 80 -20.81 -11.49 8.49
N PHE A 81 -19.68 -11.44 9.20
CA PHE A 81 -19.36 -12.31 10.36
C PHE A 81 -19.59 -11.61 11.71
N GLY A 82 -20.13 -10.38 11.72
CA GLY A 82 -20.38 -9.62 12.93
C GLY A 82 -19.16 -8.90 13.51
N PHE A 83 -18.04 -8.87 12.79
CA PHE A 83 -16.86 -8.06 13.16
C PHE A 83 -17.02 -6.59 12.72
N GLY A 84 -16.15 -5.70 13.21
CA GLY A 84 -16.10 -4.31 12.73
C GLY A 84 -16.94 -3.33 13.51
N LYS A 85 -17.63 -3.77 14.56
CA LYS A 85 -18.36 -2.85 15.46
C LYS A 85 -17.40 -1.82 16.02
N PHE A 86 -17.73 -0.54 15.87
CA PHE A 86 -16.87 0.56 16.32
C PHE A 86 -16.79 0.66 17.85
N GLU A 87 -17.80 0.15 18.52
CA GLU A 87 -17.95 0.11 19.96
C GLU A 87 -18.55 -1.24 20.40
N ILE A 88 -18.01 -1.81 21.46
CA ILE A 88 -18.51 -3.04 22.07
C ILE A 88 -18.71 -2.77 23.56
N ASN A 89 -19.96 -2.89 24.04
CA ASN A 89 -20.34 -2.63 25.44
C ASN A 89 -19.86 -1.25 25.96
N GLY A 90 -19.99 -0.18 25.14
CA GLY A 90 -19.56 1.17 25.50
C GLY A 90 -18.04 1.40 25.37
N VAL A 91 -17.24 0.42 24.92
CA VAL A 91 -15.81 0.53 24.76
C VAL A 91 -15.44 0.74 23.29
N PRO A 92 -14.87 1.91 22.93
CA PRO A 92 -14.41 2.15 21.56
C PRO A 92 -13.33 1.16 21.14
N GLN A 93 -13.43 0.63 19.93
CA GLN A 93 -12.48 -0.33 19.43
C GLN A 93 -11.21 0.36 18.87
N PRO A 94 -10.04 -0.30 18.90
CA PRO A 94 -8.76 0.29 18.47
C PRO A 94 -8.74 0.77 17.01
N HIS A 95 -9.54 0.15 16.13
CA HIS A 95 -9.66 0.54 14.74
C HIS A 95 -10.51 1.83 14.53
N GLY A 96 -11.20 2.29 15.58
CA GLY A 96 -12.09 3.45 15.53
C GLY A 96 -13.18 3.26 14.45
N ASN A 97 -13.49 4.31 13.69
CA ASN A 97 -14.51 4.28 12.64
C ASN A 97 -13.97 3.76 11.29
N ARG A 98 -12.86 3.04 11.26
CA ARG A 98 -12.32 2.44 10.03
C ARG A 98 -12.89 1.05 9.83
N ILE A 99 -13.08 0.67 8.57
CA ILE A 99 -13.57 -0.65 8.18
C ILE A 99 -12.44 -1.67 8.33
N ILE A 100 -12.74 -2.82 8.90
CA ILE A 100 -11.82 -3.94 9.06
C ILE A 100 -12.15 -5.13 8.14
N SER A 101 -13.40 -5.28 7.72
CA SER A 101 -13.88 -6.38 6.89
C SER A 101 -13.44 -7.75 7.46
N PHE A 102 -12.86 -8.62 6.65
CA PHE A 102 -12.37 -9.94 7.07
C PHE A 102 -11.07 -9.93 7.87
N PHE A 103 -10.45 -8.75 8.09
CA PHE A 103 -9.14 -8.62 8.75
C PHE A 103 -9.22 -8.51 10.28
N ARG A 104 -10.35 -8.82 10.87
CA ARG A 104 -10.65 -8.90 12.32
C ARG A 104 -10.39 -7.59 13.07
N THR A 105 -9.17 -7.38 13.55
CA THR A 105 -8.81 -6.20 14.38
C THR A 105 -8.01 -5.16 13.63
N GLU A 106 -7.54 -5.47 12.42
CA GLU A 106 -6.67 -4.59 11.67
C GLU A 106 -7.40 -3.85 10.55
N PRO A 107 -7.39 -2.51 10.54
CA PRO A 107 -8.04 -1.72 9.50
C PRO A 107 -7.15 -1.62 8.25
N ILE A 108 -6.95 -2.74 7.55
CA ILE A 108 -6.13 -2.86 6.34
C ILE A 108 -6.97 -3.19 5.09
N ALA A 109 -8.29 -3.17 5.21
CA ALA A 109 -9.20 -3.49 4.11
C ALA A 109 -8.99 -2.57 2.88
N GLY A 110 -8.77 -1.27 3.11
CA GLY A 110 -8.47 -0.33 2.04
C GLY A 110 -7.12 -0.59 1.38
N SER A 111 -6.12 -1.03 2.14
CA SER A 111 -4.82 -1.44 1.61
C SER A 111 -4.94 -2.67 0.71
N PHE A 112 -5.71 -3.68 1.14
CA PHE A 112 -5.97 -4.88 0.36
C PHE A 112 -6.67 -4.53 -0.97
N ILE A 113 -7.78 -3.76 -0.92
CA ILE A 113 -8.51 -3.37 -2.14
C ILE A 113 -7.61 -2.51 -3.05
N CYS A 114 -6.89 -1.52 -2.52
CA CYS A 114 -5.98 -0.70 -3.32
C CYS A 114 -4.87 -1.55 -3.97
N GLY A 115 -4.34 -2.54 -3.24
CA GLY A 115 -3.27 -3.41 -3.70
C GLY A 115 -3.65 -4.25 -4.92
N PHE A 116 -4.82 -4.86 -4.90
CA PHE A 116 -5.26 -5.75 -5.97
C PHE A 116 -6.05 -5.06 -7.09
N SER A 117 -6.62 -3.86 -6.82
CA SER A 117 -7.55 -3.18 -7.74
C SER A 117 -7.00 -2.99 -9.15
N PHE A 118 -5.76 -2.51 -9.29
CA PHE A 118 -5.22 -2.17 -10.60
C PHE A 118 -4.94 -3.40 -11.48
N MET A 119 -4.48 -4.49 -10.89
CA MET A 119 -4.33 -5.78 -11.57
C MET A 119 -5.69 -6.28 -12.07
N ILE A 120 -6.70 -6.23 -11.22
CA ILE A 120 -8.07 -6.65 -11.52
C ILE A 120 -8.72 -5.73 -12.56
N PHE A 121 -8.52 -4.42 -12.49
CA PHE A 121 -8.98 -3.49 -13.51
C PHE A 121 -8.37 -3.83 -14.88
N GLY A 122 -7.06 -4.14 -14.90
CA GLY A 122 -6.38 -4.60 -16.11
C GLY A 122 -7.00 -5.88 -16.69
N TYR A 123 -7.33 -6.83 -15.82
CA TYR A 123 -7.98 -8.08 -16.21
C TYR A 123 -9.38 -7.83 -16.79
N ILE A 124 -10.21 -7.06 -16.10
CA ILE A 124 -11.57 -6.71 -16.53
C ILE A 124 -11.53 -5.97 -17.89
N LEU A 125 -10.65 -5.01 -18.05
CA LEU A 125 -10.53 -4.24 -19.29
C LEU A 125 -10.03 -5.09 -20.46
N ASN A 126 -9.14 -6.05 -20.22
CA ASN A 126 -8.75 -7.02 -21.25
C ASN A 126 -9.94 -7.88 -21.70
N PHE A 127 -10.78 -8.31 -20.74
CA PHE A 127 -11.97 -9.11 -21.04
C PHE A 127 -13.01 -8.32 -21.86
N PHE A 128 -13.20 -7.03 -21.54
CA PHE A 128 -14.19 -6.17 -22.19
C PHE A 128 -13.66 -5.39 -23.40
N LYS A 129 -12.45 -5.65 -23.84
CA LYS A 129 -11.76 -4.89 -24.91
C LYS A 129 -12.55 -4.77 -26.21
N SER A 130 -13.34 -5.78 -26.58
CA SER A 130 -14.06 -5.86 -27.85
C SER A 130 -15.40 -5.13 -27.91
N LYS A 131 -16.08 -4.87 -26.80
CA LYS A 131 -17.45 -4.33 -26.76
C LYS A 131 -17.51 -2.96 -26.09
N LYS A 132 -18.04 -1.94 -26.82
CA LYS A 132 -18.11 -0.53 -26.34
C LYS A 132 -18.90 -0.36 -25.03
N ILE A 133 -20.05 -1.01 -24.91
CA ILE A 133 -20.91 -0.97 -23.70
C ILE A 133 -20.19 -1.54 -22.48
N LEU A 134 -19.42 -2.62 -22.66
CA LEU A 134 -18.72 -3.27 -21.56
C LEU A 134 -17.50 -2.47 -21.06
N LYS A 135 -16.97 -1.55 -21.87
CA LYS A 135 -15.94 -0.60 -21.41
C LYS A 135 -16.50 0.38 -20.38
N ILE A 136 -17.72 0.89 -20.61
CA ILE A 136 -18.42 1.77 -19.66
C ILE A 136 -18.62 1.02 -18.35
N PHE A 137 -19.05 -0.25 -18.41
CA PHE A 137 -19.21 -1.09 -17.22
C PHE A 137 -17.89 -1.29 -16.46
N GLY A 138 -16.78 -1.48 -17.18
CA GLY A 138 -15.45 -1.54 -16.56
C GLY A 138 -15.09 -0.27 -15.78
N PHE A 139 -15.41 0.91 -16.30
CA PHE A 139 -15.19 2.17 -15.57
C PHE A 139 -16.11 2.34 -14.35
N LEU A 140 -17.35 1.88 -14.42
CA LEU A 140 -18.24 1.88 -13.26
C LEU A 140 -17.71 0.97 -12.14
N ILE A 141 -17.12 -0.17 -12.47
CA ILE A 141 -16.45 -1.04 -11.51
C ILE A 141 -15.25 -0.33 -10.86
N ILE A 142 -14.41 0.34 -11.64
CA ILE A 142 -13.27 1.11 -11.10
C ILE A 142 -13.78 2.17 -10.12
N LEU A 143 -14.84 2.86 -10.46
CA LEU A 143 -15.47 3.85 -9.62
C LEU A 143 -16.02 3.24 -8.32
N PHE A 144 -16.75 2.14 -8.42
CA PHE A 144 -17.27 1.40 -7.28
C PHE A 144 -16.15 0.97 -6.32
N CYS A 145 -15.04 0.46 -6.85
CA CYS A 145 -13.86 0.12 -6.06
C CYS A 145 -13.25 1.35 -5.36
N PHE A 146 -13.15 2.48 -6.08
CA PHE A 146 -12.59 3.70 -5.50
C PHE A 146 -13.44 4.24 -4.34
N VAL A 147 -14.76 4.29 -4.49
CA VAL A 147 -15.67 4.66 -3.41
C VAL A 147 -15.52 3.68 -2.23
N GLY A 148 -15.43 2.37 -2.49
CA GLY A 148 -15.18 1.37 -1.45
C GLY A 148 -13.90 1.65 -0.65
N ILE A 149 -12.80 2.00 -1.33
CA ILE A 149 -11.55 2.39 -0.65
C ILE A 149 -11.75 3.64 0.21
N MET A 150 -12.48 4.65 -0.28
CA MET A 150 -12.79 5.84 0.51
C MET A 150 -13.60 5.50 1.77
N LEU A 151 -14.60 4.63 1.64
CA LEU A 151 -15.46 4.20 2.74
C LEU A 151 -14.71 3.46 3.86
N THR A 152 -13.54 2.85 3.56
CA THR A 152 -12.71 2.25 4.62
C THR A 152 -12.14 3.29 5.60
N GLY A 153 -12.04 4.56 5.18
CA GLY A 153 -11.47 5.64 5.98
C GLY A 153 -9.93 5.67 5.99
N GLU A 154 -9.29 4.90 5.14
CA GLU A 154 -7.83 4.87 4.98
C GLU A 154 -7.36 5.94 3.98
N ARG A 155 -7.18 7.17 4.46
CA ARG A 155 -6.85 8.37 3.63
C ARG A 155 -5.65 8.17 2.68
N SER A 156 -4.58 7.56 3.18
CA SER A 156 -3.39 7.27 2.34
C SER A 156 -3.72 6.38 1.16
N ASN A 157 -4.49 5.32 1.39
CA ASN A 157 -4.86 4.38 0.33
C ASN A 157 -5.86 4.99 -0.65
N SER A 158 -6.76 5.85 -0.18
CA SER A 158 -7.65 6.62 -1.07
C SER A 158 -6.89 7.57 -1.99
N LEU A 159 -5.87 8.26 -1.45
CA LEU A 159 -5.01 9.12 -2.26
C LEU A 159 -4.15 8.31 -3.24
N LYS A 160 -3.55 7.20 -2.79
CA LYS A 160 -2.83 6.25 -3.66
C LYS A 160 -3.72 5.73 -4.78
N ALA A 161 -4.96 5.33 -4.45
CA ALA A 161 -5.93 4.85 -5.43
C ALA A 161 -6.27 5.92 -6.47
N LEU A 162 -6.51 7.18 -6.03
CA LEU A 162 -6.80 8.29 -6.94
C LEU A 162 -5.63 8.54 -7.92
N ILE A 163 -4.41 8.64 -7.40
CA ILE A 163 -3.20 8.81 -8.23
C ILE A 163 -3.02 7.60 -9.16
N GLY A 164 -3.22 6.39 -8.63
CA GLY A 164 -3.11 5.16 -9.40
C GLY A 164 -4.13 5.08 -10.54
N ILE A 165 -5.38 5.52 -10.31
CA ILE A 165 -6.41 5.59 -11.36
C ILE A 165 -5.97 6.57 -12.47
N VAL A 166 -5.42 7.72 -12.11
CA VAL A 166 -4.92 8.69 -13.09
C VAL A 166 -3.81 8.07 -13.93
N ILE A 167 -2.81 7.43 -13.30
CA ILE A 167 -1.71 6.76 -14.01
C ILE A 167 -2.25 5.62 -14.87
N PHE A 168 -3.12 4.75 -14.32
CA PHE A 168 -3.66 3.59 -15.02
C PHE A 168 -4.44 3.98 -16.28
N ILE A 169 -5.37 4.95 -16.17
CA ILE A 169 -6.14 5.45 -17.33
C ILE A 169 -5.22 6.14 -18.34
N SER A 170 -4.16 6.80 -17.88
CA SER A 170 -3.19 7.44 -18.79
C SER A 170 -2.46 6.41 -19.67
N ILE A 171 -2.17 5.22 -19.15
CA ILE A 171 -1.49 4.14 -19.87
C ILE A 171 -2.41 3.47 -20.90
N ILE A 172 -3.74 3.47 -20.70
CA ILE A 172 -4.67 2.79 -21.61
C ILE A 172 -4.69 3.49 -22.98
N ASP A 173 -4.29 2.79 -24.03
CA ASP A 173 -4.07 3.35 -25.36
C ASP A 173 -5.34 3.50 -26.21
N TYR A 174 -6.36 2.66 -25.97
CA TYR A 174 -7.61 2.72 -26.75
C TYR A 174 -8.58 3.83 -26.32
N ILE A 175 -8.28 4.56 -25.24
CA ILE A 175 -9.07 5.71 -24.78
C ILE A 175 -8.46 6.99 -25.34
N LYS A 176 -9.26 7.76 -26.08
CA LYS A 176 -8.83 9.04 -26.63
C LYS A 176 -8.60 10.06 -25.49
N PHE A 177 -7.69 11.00 -25.71
CA PHE A 177 -7.33 12.00 -24.70
C PHE A 177 -8.54 12.75 -24.12
N LYS A 178 -9.48 13.21 -24.97
CA LYS A 178 -10.72 13.87 -24.51
C LYS A 178 -11.55 12.99 -23.58
N GLN A 179 -11.61 11.69 -23.85
CA GLN A 179 -12.32 10.74 -22.99
C GLN A 179 -11.60 10.53 -21.64
N LYS A 180 -10.27 10.50 -21.66
CA LYS A 180 -9.48 10.44 -20.40
C LYS A 180 -9.78 11.65 -19.51
N VAL A 181 -9.76 12.86 -20.09
CA VAL A 181 -10.10 14.09 -19.37
C VAL A 181 -11.53 14.02 -18.77
N LEU A 182 -12.50 13.55 -19.54
CA LEU A 182 -13.88 13.40 -19.07
C LEU A 182 -13.98 12.39 -17.91
N ILE A 183 -13.28 11.27 -18.03
CA ILE A 183 -13.23 10.23 -16.97
C ILE A 183 -12.61 10.82 -15.71
N PHE A 184 -11.50 11.56 -15.81
CA PHE A 184 -10.89 12.21 -14.66
C PHE A 184 -11.83 13.23 -14.00
N ALA A 185 -12.47 14.07 -14.83
CA ALA A 185 -13.47 15.02 -14.32
C ALA A 185 -14.62 14.31 -13.58
N ALA A 186 -15.09 13.18 -14.12
CA ALA A 186 -16.12 12.36 -13.46
C ALA A 186 -15.64 11.78 -12.13
N PHE A 187 -14.40 11.25 -12.05
CA PHE A 187 -13.83 10.76 -10.78
C PHE A 187 -13.71 11.86 -9.74
N PHE A 188 -13.23 13.05 -10.12
CA PHE A 188 -13.15 14.19 -9.22
C PHE A 188 -14.53 14.67 -8.77
N ALA A 189 -15.49 14.76 -9.67
CA ALA A 189 -16.86 15.14 -9.34
C ALA A 189 -17.47 14.16 -8.33
N ILE A 190 -17.31 12.86 -8.54
CA ILE A 190 -17.82 11.82 -7.64
C ILE A 190 -17.08 11.83 -6.29
N PHE A 191 -15.79 12.08 -6.27
CA PHE A 191 -15.04 12.28 -5.04
C PHE A 191 -15.62 13.42 -4.21
N PHE A 192 -15.83 14.59 -4.82
CA PHE A 192 -16.44 15.75 -4.15
C PHE A 192 -17.89 15.49 -3.74
N PHE A 193 -18.66 14.83 -4.60
CA PHE A 193 -20.05 14.47 -4.29
C PHE A 193 -20.08 13.52 -3.07
N ALA A 194 -19.32 12.44 -3.09
CA ALA A 194 -19.27 11.47 -2.00
C ALA A 194 -18.93 12.13 -0.65
N ILE A 195 -17.95 13.04 -0.64
CA ILE A 195 -17.55 13.76 0.57
C ILE A 195 -18.68 14.65 1.09
N ASN A 196 -19.41 15.34 0.21
CA ASN A 196 -20.49 16.24 0.64
C ASN A 196 -21.76 15.50 1.07
N PHE A 197 -22.02 14.29 0.56
CA PHE A 197 -23.20 13.49 0.89
C PHE A 197 -23.02 12.56 2.09
N SER A 198 -21.79 12.40 2.59
CA SER A 198 -21.50 11.51 3.72
C SER A 198 -20.81 12.29 4.83
N ASP A 199 -21.49 12.47 5.96
CA ASP A 199 -20.93 13.11 7.16
C ASP A 199 -19.64 12.44 7.60
N TYR A 200 -19.57 11.09 7.50
CA TYR A 200 -18.36 10.34 7.78
C TYR A 200 -17.19 10.73 6.87
N LEU A 201 -17.43 10.79 5.55
CA LEU A 201 -16.37 11.15 4.60
C LEU A 201 -15.98 12.62 4.74
N LYS A 202 -16.94 13.52 4.96
CA LYS A 202 -16.68 14.93 5.24
C LYS A 202 -15.80 15.09 6.48
N LEU A 203 -16.19 14.48 7.60
CA LEU A 203 -15.41 14.48 8.82
C LEU A 203 -14.00 13.93 8.59
N ARG A 204 -13.88 12.83 7.86
CA ARG A 204 -12.62 12.12 7.68
C ARG A 204 -11.67 12.81 6.72
N TYR A 205 -12.18 13.33 5.60
CA TYR A 205 -11.36 13.89 4.51
C TYR A 205 -11.25 15.41 4.50
N ILE A 206 -12.18 16.12 5.13
CA ILE A 206 -12.15 17.59 5.21
C ILE A 206 -11.91 18.06 6.63
N ASP A 207 -12.84 17.83 7.56
CA ASP A 207 -12.83 18.49 8.86
C ASP A 207 -11.60 18.15 9.70
N GLN A 208 -11.23 16.86 9.75
CA GLN A 208 -10.01 16.40 10.45
C GLN A 208 -8.71 16.90 9.80
N ILE A 209 -8.69 17.27 8.54
CA ILE A 209 -7.52 17.86 7.88
C ILE A 209 -7.54 19.38 8.11
N TYR A 210 -8.69 20.01 7.86
CA TYR A 210 -8.85 21.46 8.01
C TYR A 210 -8.54 21.92 9.43
N SER A 211 -9.04 21.23 10.46
CA SER A 211 -8.74 21.55 11.87
C SER A 211 -7.24 21.58 12.19
N LYS A 212 -6.42 20.84 11.44
CA LYS A 212 -4.96 20.76 11.65
C LYS A 212 -4.16 21.81 10.90
N ILE A 213 -4.77 22.50 9.94
CA ILE A 213 -4.08 23.48 9.07
C ILE A 213 -4.72 24.87 9.07
N LYS A 214 -5.79 25.06 9.84
CA LYS A 214 -6.60 26.28 9.87
C LYS A 214 -5.78 27.54 10.19
N SER A 215 -4.92 27.49 11.21
CA SER A 215 -4.04 28.58 11.60
C SER A 215 -2.56 28.23 11.42
N LYS A 216 -1.67 29.25 11.57
CA LYS A 216 -0.21 28.99 11.60
C LYS A 216 0.20 28.17 12.82
N ASP A 217 -0.44 28.41 13.95
CA ASP A 217 -0.16 27.72 15.21
C ASP A 217 -0.65 26.27 15.14
N ASP A 218 -1.86 26.02 14.61
CA ASP A 218 -2.37 24.65 14.38
C ASP A 218 -1.43 23.85 13.48
N ARG A 219 -0.90 24.46 12.40
CA ARG A 219 0.05 23.82 11.50
C ARG A 219 1.36 23.46 12.21
N LYS A 220 1.91 24.38 13.01
CA LYS A 220 3.12 24.16 13.77
C LYS A 220 2.90 23.04 14.79
N GLU A 221 1.81 23.09 15.54
CA GLU A 221 1.42 22.05 16.48
C GLU A 221 1.24 20.69 15.79
N TYR A 222 0.60 20.64 14.63
CA TYR A 222 0.45 19.42 13.84
C TYR A 222 1.79 18.86 13.37
N LEU A 223 2.71 19.72 12.90
CA LEU A 223 4.05 19.28 12.49
C LEU A 223 4.87 18.75 13.67
N ASP A 224 4.72 19.33 14.84
CA ASP A 224 5.45 18.90 16.04
C ASP A 224 4.84 17.66 16.71
N LYS A 225 3.51 17.54 16.70
CA LYS A 225 2.77 16.45 17.38
C LYS A 225 2.31 15.32 16.45
N SER A 226 2.46 15.46 15.13
CA SER A 226 2.06 14.42 14.18
C SER A 226 2.86 13.14 14.40
N ILE A 227 2.16 12.04 14.66
CA ILE A 227 2.77 10.73 14.84
C ILE A 227 3.63 10.32 13.65
N TYR A 228 3.18 10.57 12.42
CA TYR A 228 3.95 10.22 11.22
C TYR A 228 5.24 11.04 11.10
N ILE A 229 5.18 12.35 11.35
CA ILE A 229 6.36 13.21 11.28
C ILE A 229 7.38 12.84 12.36
N THR A 230 6.91 12.56 13.59
CA THR A 230 7.80 12.11 14.66
C THR A 230 8.43 10.75 14.38
N LEU A 231 7.70 9.85 13.70
CA LEU A 231 8.24 8.56 13.26
C LEU A 231 9.25 8.71 12.13
N TYR A 232 8.99 9.61 11.16
CA TYR A 232 9.93 9.90 10.08
C TYR A 232 11.23 10.49 10.64
N LYS A 233 11.12 11.44 11.57
CA LYS A 233 12.29 11.97 12.30
C LYS A 233 13.03 10.86 13.00
N SER A 234 12.35 10.01 13.77
CA SER A 234 12.96 8.89 14.48
C SER A 234 13.72 7.94 13.56
N GLY A 235 13.09 7.52 12.44
CA GLY A 235 13.76 6.67 11.46
C GLY A 235 14.99 7.34 10.83
N PHE A 236 14.90 8.64 10.56
CA PHE A 236 16.04 9.40 10.03
C PHE A 236 17.18 9.52 11.05
N TYR A 237 16.88 9.66 12.34
CA TYR A 237 17.91 9.63 13.39
C TYR A 237 18.57 8.27 13.54
N VAL A 238 17.82 7.18 13.44
CA VAL A 238 18.38 5.82 13.39
C VAL A 238 19.35 5.68 12.22
N PHE A 239 18.96 6.16 11.03
CA PHE A 239 19.84 6.20 9.86
C PHE A 239 21.09 7.03 10.10
N LYS A 240 20.99 8.24 10.66
CA LYS A 240 22.17 9.09 10.96
C LYS A 240 23.19 8.39 11.86
N ASN A 241 22.72 7.59 12.81
CA ASN A 241 23.58 6.85 13.72
C ASN A 241 24.17 5.59 13.09
N ASN A 242 23.53 5.04 12.04
CA ASN A 242 23.93 3.82 11.35
C ASN A 242 23.88 3.98 9.82
N PRO A 243 24.70 4.88 9.22
CA PRO A 243 24.46 5.34 7.85
C PRO A 243 24.77 4.30 6.76
N TRP A 244 25.72 3.38 6.99
CA TRP A 244 26.20 2.49 5.93
C TRP A 244 25.31 1.28 5.72
N PHE A 245 24.97 0.53 6.78
CA PHE A 245 24.23 -0.73 6.72
C PHE A 245 22.91 -0.72 7.51
N GLY A 246 22.61 0.41 8.19
CA GLY A 246 21.46 0.51 9.07
C GLY A 246 21.60 -0.35 10.33
N VAL A 247 20.46 -0.54 11.03
CA VAL A 247 20.40 -1.36 12.25
C VAL A 247 20.10 -2.83 11.99
N GLY A 248 19.84 -3.19 10.75
CA GLY A 248 19.43 -4.53 10.32
C GLY A 248 17.93 -4.63 10.05
N ASN A 249 17.58 -5.54 9.13
CA ASN A 249 16.18 -5.77 8.74
C ASN A 249 15.33 -6.11 9.97
N LYS A 250 14.20 -5.41 10.15
CA LYS A 250 13.28 -5.54 11.31
C LYS A 250 13.89 -5.23 12.68
N ASN A 251 15.02 -4.55 12.70
CA ASN A 251 15.69 -4.13 13.94
C ASN A 251 15.37 -2.69 14.37
N TYR A 252 14.63 -1.92 13.56
CA TYR A 252 14.20 -0.57 13.94
C TYR A 252 13.54 -0.54 15.33
N ARG A 253 12.59 -1.45 15.59
CA ARG A 253 11.93 -1.57 16.88
C ARG A 253 12.91 -1.87 18.02
N ILE A 254 13.85 -2.78 17.80
CA ILE A 254 14.82 -3.18 18.80
C ILE A 254 15.69 -1.98 19.18
N GLU A 255 16.18 -1.25 18.17
CA GLU A 255 16.98 -0.05 18.35
C GLU A 255 16.22 1.06 19.08
N THR A 256 14.99 1.34 18.67
CA THR A 256 14.22 2.48 19.21
C THR A 256 13.47 2.18 20.49
N CYS A 257 13.25 0.91 20.85
CA CYS A 257 12.59 0.50 22.09
C CYS A 257 13.56 0.11 23.20
N ASP A 258 14.86 0.10 22.96
CA ASP A 258 15.86 -0.08 24.00
C ASP A 258 15.75 1.07 25.00
N LYS A 259 15.46 0.73 26.27
CA LYS A 259 15.22 1.73 27.33
C LYS A 259 16.39 2.69 27.51
N LYS A 260 17.63 2.19 27.43
CA LYS A 260 18.83 3.01 27.60
C LYS A 260 18.98 3.99 26.45
N LYS A 261 18.83 3.51 25.21
CA LYS A 261 18.93 4.34 24.00
C LYS A 261 17.78 5.34 23.89
N TYR A 262 16.56 4.93 24.20
CA TYR A 262 15.38 5.78 24.20
C TYR A 262 15.48 6.96 25.19
N LEU A 263 16.08 6.76 26.34
CA LEU A 263 16.31 7.84 27.33
C LEU A 263 17.37 8.86 26.87
N ILE A 264 18.38 8.41 26.13
CA ILE A 264 19.46 9.27 25.62
C ILE A 264 19.03 9.97 24.32
N GLN A 265 18.40 9.25 23.41
CA GLN A 265 18.01 9.71 22.09
C GLN A 265 16.55 10.21 22.10
N LYS A 266 16.35 11.48 22.44
CA LYS A 266 15.02 12.12 22.53
C LYS A 266 14.17 11.99 21.27
N GLU A 267 14.80 11.77 20.12
CA GLU A 267 14.15 11.64 18.81
C GLU A 267 13.62 10.23 18.55
N TYR A 268 14.07 9.24 19.28
CA TYR A 268 13.60 7.86 19.08
C TYR A 268 12.12 7.71 19.48
N ARG A 269 11.41 6.91 18.69
CA ARG A 269 10.01 6.55 18.95
C ARG A 269 9.89 5.04 18.85
N CYS A 270 9.54 4.43 19.99
CA CYS A 270 9.38 2.97 20.10
C CYS A 270 8.13 2.51 19.34
N LEU A 271 8.32 2.09 18.09
CA LEU A 271 7.29 1.48 17.24
C LEU A 271 7.92 0.42 16.34
N THR A 272 7.07 -0.33 15.63
CA THR A 272 7.51 -1.46 14.79
C THR A 272 8.32 -1.03 13.58
N HIS A 273 8.04 0.13 13.00
CA HIS A 273 8.70 0.69 11.81
C HIS A 273 8.36 2.19 11.66
N PRO A 274 9.10 2.96 10.87
CA PRO A 274 8.90 4.40 10.75
C PRO A 274 7.70 4.83 9.87
N HIS A 275 6.90 3.89 9.37
CA HIS A 275 5.72 4.13 8.50
C HIS A 275 5.98 4.91 7.21
N GLN A 276 7.22 4.85 6.69
CA GLN A 276 7.56 5.41 5.38
C GLN A 276 8.69 4.58 4.77
N VAL A 277 8.46 4.07 3.56
CA VAL A 277 9.29 3.04 2.92
C VAL A 277 10.76 3.44 2.75
N TYR A 278 11.04 4.66 2.32
CA TYR A 278 12.43 5.10 2.12
C TYR A 278 13.18 5.28 3.45
N ILE A 279 12.48 5.82 4.46
CA ILE A 279 13.05 5.99 5.80
C ILE A 279 13.26 4.63 6.48
N GLU A 280 12.36 3.68 6.25
CA GLU A 280 12.53 2.30 6.73
C GLU A 280 13.76 1.67 6.08
N MET A 281 13.91 1.77 4.75
CA MET A 281 15.07 1.25 4.04
C MET A 281 16.37 1.89 4.55
N LEU A 282 16.40 3.21 4.70
CA LEU A 282 17.58 3.91 5.21
C LEU A 282 17.91 3.53 6.66
N SER A 283 16.92 3.44 7.54
CA SER A 283 17.15 3.11 8.96
C SER A 283 17.55 1.66 9.16
N GLU A 284 16.96 0.71 8.44
CA GLU A 284 17.22 -0.72 8.61
C GLU A 284 18.37 -1.25 7.73
N HIS A 285 18.61 -0.66 6.56
CA HIS A 285 19.58 -1.15 5.59
C HIS A 285 20.71 -0.15 5.26
N GLY A 286 20.63 1.08 5.76
CA GLY A 286 21.58 2.14 5.45
C GLY A 286 21.59 2.54 3.97
N ILE A 287 22.60 3.30 3.56
CA ILE A 287 22.76 3.73 2.16
C ILE A 287 22.98 2.53 1.24
N ILE A 288 23.89 1.60 1.63
CA ILE A 288 24.31 0.48 0.77
C ILE A 288 23.10 -0.42 0.46
N GLY A 289 22.37 -0.86 1.49
CA GLY A 289 21.22 -1.72 1.28
C GLY A 289 20.07 -1.02 0.58
N THR A 290 19.85 0.25 0.87
CA THR A 290 18.83 1.04 0.17
C THR A 290 19.13 1.12 -1.33
N ILE A 291 20.39 1.35 -1.72
CA ILE A 291 20.79 1.36 -3.13
C ILE A 291 20.55 0.00 -3.79
N ILE A 292 20.92 -1.11 -3.14
CA ILE A 292 20.69 -2.46 -3.67
C ILE A 292 19.19 -2.71 -3.89
N ILE A 293 18.36 -2.44 -2.87
CA ILE A 293 16.92 -2.68 -2.93
C ILE A 293 16.28 -1.79 -4.02
N MET A 294 16.60 -0.50 -4.04
CA MET A 294 16.08 0.45 -5.03
C MET A 294 16.52 0.11 -6.44
N TYR A 295 17.75 -0.36 -6.64
CA TYR A 295 18.22 -0.83 -7.94
C TYR A 295 17.38 -2.01 -8.45
N ILE A 296 17.09 -2.99 -7.58
CA ILE A 296 16.26 -4.15 -7.93
C ILE A 296 14.84 -3.70 -8.34
N ILE A 297 14.23 -2.83 -7.52
CA ILE A 297 12.88 -2.30 -7.79
C ILE A 297 12.87 -1.50 -9.11
N PHE A 298 13.86 -0.62 -9.31
CA PHE A 298 13.97 0.17 -10.53
C PHE A 298 14.16 -0.71 -11.77
N TYR A 299 15.04 -1.71 -11.70
CA TYR A 299 15.26 -2.65 -12.79
C TYR A 299 13.99 -3.42 -13.16
N LEU A 300 13.28 -3.96 -12.16
CA LEU A 300 12.02 -4.68 -12.38
C LEU A 300 10.94 -3.76 -12.97
N THR A 301 10.82 -2.55 -12.45
CA THR A 301 9.86 -1.54 -12.94
C THR A 301 10.17 -1.16 -14.38
N PHE A 302 11.42 -0.89 -14.72
CA PHE A 302 11.84 -0.55 -16.08
C PHE A 302 11.57 -1.69 -17.07
N ARG A 303 11.86 -2.92 -16.65
CA ARG A 303 11.57 -4.11 -17.46
C ARG A 303 10.06 -4.31 -17.69
N LEU A 304 9.25 -4.00 -16.68
CA LEU A 304 7.80 -4.08 -16.77
C LEU A 304 7.25 -2.99 -17.70
N ILE A 305 7.70 -1.76 -17.61
CA ILE A 305 7.34 -0.66 -18.52
C ILE A 305 7.59 -1.07 -19.97
N ARG A 306 8.77 -1.63 -20.28
CA ARG A 306 9.12 -2.08 -21.63
C ARG A 306 8.14 -3.16 -22.14
N LYS A 307 7.79 -4.14 -21.29
CA LYS A 307 6.83 -5.20 -21.63
C LYS A 307 5.42 -4.64 -21.90
N ILE A 308 4.99 -3.64 -21.14
CA ILE A 308 3.68 -3.00 -21.31
C ILE A 308 3.62 -2.25 -22.63
N ILE A 309 4.65 -1.46 -22.95
CA ILE A 309 4.73 -0.68 -24.19
C ILE A 309 4.68 -1.62 -25.41
N LEU A 310 5.41 -2.73 -25.36
CA LEU A 310 5.48 -3.68 -26.47
C LEU A 310 4.24 -4.59 -26.56
N GLY A 311 3.69 -5.02 -25.44
CA GLY A 311 2.69 -6.09 -25.38
C GLY A 311 1.25 -5.63 -25.12
N ARG A 312 1.02 -4.35 -24.77
CA ARG A 312 -0.31 -3.78 -24.44
C ARG A 312 -1.11 -4.62 -23.45
N ASN A 313 -0.43 -5.16 -22.43
CA ASN A 313 -1.05 -6.00 -21.43
C ASN A 313 -1.51 -5.16 -20.22
N TYR A 314 -2.82 -4.95 -20.11
CA TYR A 314 -3.38 -4.10 -19.03
C TYR A 314 -3.28 -4.71 -17.64
N VAL A 315 -3.18 -6.04 -17.50
CA VAL A 315 -2.90 -6.68 -16.21
C VAL A 315 -1.51 -6.28 -15.70
N GLN A 316 -0.52 -6.35 -16.61
CA GLN A 316 0.86 -5.90 -16.28
C GLN A 316 0.90 -4.38 -16.03
N ALA A 317 0.10 -3.59 -16.76
CA ALA A 317 -0.05 -2.16 -16.49
C ALA A 317 -0.59 -1.91 -15.08
N GLY A 318 -1.58 -2.68 -14.64
CA GLY A 318 -2.10 -2.62 -13.28
C GLY A 318 -1.05 -2.96 -12.23
N CYS A 319 -0.26 -4.01 -12.43
CA CYS A 319 0.86 -4.35 -11.53
C CYS A 319 1.91 -3.22 -11.46
N LEU A 320 2.22 -2.58 -12.60
CA LEU A 320 3.12 -1.42 -12.64
C LEU A 320 2.57 -0.26 -11.80
N VAL A 321 1.29 0.06 -11.99
CA VAL A 321 0.64 1.14 -11.21
C VAL A 321 0.70 0.86 -9.73
N PHE A 322 0.43 -0.38 -9.30
CA PHE A 322 0.54 -0.79 -7.90
C PHE A 322 1.95 -0.55 -7.35
N LEU A 323 2.99 -0.92 -8.09
CA LEU A 323 4.37 -0.63 -7.70
C LEU A 323 4.60 0.88 -7.54
N LEU A 324 4.23 1.67 -8.54
CA LEU A 324 4.45 3.11 -8.54
C LEU A 324 3.77 3.83 -7.36
N ILE A 325 2.52 3.48 -7.05
CA ILE A 325 1.78 4.14 -5.97
C ILE A 325 2.30 3.79 -4.56
N ASN A 326 2.93 2.63 -4.40
CA ASN A 326 3.52 2.24 -3.11
C ASN A 326 4.86 2.93 -2.84
N PHE A 327 5.53 3.43 -3.88
CA PHE A 327 6.75 4.21 -3.78
C PHE A 327 6.53 5.73 -3.88
N ILE A 328 5.30 6.22 -3.70
CA ILE A 328 5.06 7.68 -3.62
C ILE A 328 5.74 8.22 -2.35
N PRO A 329 6.67 9.20 -2.50
CA PRO A 329 7.34 9.80 -1.35
C PRO A 329 6.33 10.47 -0.40
N VAL A 330 6.70 10.56 0.88
CA VAL A 330 5.93 11.26 1.93
C VAL A 330 4.64 10.55 2.39
N LEU A 331 4.02 9.72 1.56
CA LEU A 331 2.82 8.99 2.00
C LEU A 331 3.18 7.88 2.99
N PRO A 332 2.39 7.74 4.07
CA PRO A 332 2.55 6.62 4.99
C PRO A 332 2.44 5.28 4.28
N SER A 333 3.30 4.35 4.67
CA SER A 333 3.31 2.96 4.18
C SER A 333 3.26 1.97 5.35
N GLY A 334 2.85 0.74 5.06
CA GLY A 334 3.13 -0.40 5.93
C GLY A 334 4.64 -0.72 5.95
N ALA A 335 5.04 -1.67 6.80
CA ALA A 335 6.42 -2.12 6.82
C ALA A 335 6.77 -2.88 5.55
N PHE A 336 7.87 -2.49 4.90
CA PHE A 336 8.23 -3.01 3.57
C PHE A 336 8.51 -4.52 3.55
N PHE A 337 9.22 -5.05 4.54
CA PHE A 337 9.50 -6.48 4.67
C PHE A 337 8.52 -7.17 5.64
N ASN A 338 7.23 -6.87 5.57
CA ASN A 338 6.22 -7.50 6.40
C ASN A 338 5.30 -8.43 5.58
N ASN A 339 4.53 -9.28 6.28
CA ASN A 339 3.59 -10.21 5.66
C ASN A 339 2.43 -9.52 4.91
N TYR A 340 2.24 -8.23 5.10
CA TYR A 340 1.13 -7.43 4.57
C TYR A 340 1.58 -6.36 3.55
N SER A 341 2.84 -6.35 3.17
CA SER A 341 3.39 -5.39 2.20
C SER A 341 3.66 -6.04 0.84
#